data_9948eb3a69602accf498b004241897fe
#
_entry.id   9948eb3a69602accf498b004241897fe
#
_cell.length_a   1.000
_cell.length_b   1.000
_cell.length_c   1.000
_cell.angle_alpha   90.00
_cell.angle_beta   90.00
_cell.angle_gamma   90.00
#
_symmetry.space_group_name_H-M   'P 1'
#
loop_
_entity.id
_entity.type
_entity.pdbx_description
1 polymer ?
#
loop_
_entity_poly.entity_id
_entity_poly.type
_entity_poly.pdbx_seq_one_letter_code
_entity_poly.pdbx_strand_id
1 'polypeptide(L)'
;MIYFDNAATTLIKPSGVADAVVRGISSFGGVGRGVHPASLEAGRAVFEARRSVARLLGAPSPSCVSFALNATMALNIALQGLATPGCTLVTTAASHNSVLRPLNRLRDESECVVKVASIKPDGSLDFDEYERMLSEGGVRYVAATHASNLTGDVYDVARMAQIAHKHGALFILDAAQTAGALPLSQEELGADVVCFTGHKSLFRPAGHRRPLYSARPRYSTFGGRRVGKPIRSMSAIRGSCRKRLRQVR
;
A
#
# COMPACT_ATOMS: atom_id res chain seq x y z
N MET A 1 -22.78 -4.41 -23.93
CA MET A 1 -22.69 -5.05 -22.60
C MET A 1 -22.54 -3.95 -21.55
N ILE A 2 -23.36 -3.96 -20.50
CA ILE A 2 -23.21 -3.07 -19.36
C ILE A 2 -22.37 -3.81 -18.31
N TYR A 3 -21.32 -3.16 -17.77
CA TYR A 3 -20.40 -3.78 -16.81
C TYR A 3 -20.32 -2.96 -15.53
N PHE A 4 -20.80 -3.52 -14.42
CA PHE A 4 -20.88 -2.87 -13.11
C PHE A 4 -19.87 -3.40 -12.08
N ASP A 5 -18.90 -4.24 -12.47
CA ASP A 5 -17.95 -4.88 -11.56
C ASP A 5 -16.54 -4.27 -11.64
N ASN A 6 -16.41 -2.97 -11.94
CA ASN A 6 -15.12 -2.27 -11.98
C ASN A 6 -14.43 -2.22 -10.61
N ALA A 7 -15.18 -2.34 -9.51
CA ALA A 7 -14.63 -2.43 -8.16
C ALA A 7 -13.78 -3.69 -7.95
N ALA A 8 -14.10 -4.80 -8.65
CA ALA A 8 -13.28 -6.00 -8.66
C ALA A 8 -12.06 -5.83 -9.58
N THR A 9 -12.29 -5.47 -10.85
CA THR A 9 -11.25 -5.13 -11.85
C THR A 9 -11.88 -4.39 -13.02
N THR A 10 -11.14 -3.48 -13.65
CA THR A 10 -11.61 -2.78 -14.84
C THR A 10 -11.68 -3.73 -16.03
N LEU A 11 -12.81 -3.79 -16.73
CA LEU A 11 -12.96 -4.62 -17.93
C LEU A 11 -12.34 -3.94 -19.15
N ILE A 12 -12.77 -2.72 -19.47
CA ILE A 12 -12.31 -1.98 -20.64
C ILE A 12 -11.06 -1.20 -20.27
N LYS A 13 -9.98 -1.43 -21.03
CA LYS A 13 -8.71 -0.73 -20.84
C LYS A 13 -8.40 0.14 -22.07
N PRO A 14 -7.75 1.30 -21.90
CA PRO A 14 -7.24 2.08 -23.03
C PRO A 14 -6.31 1.23 -23.92
N SER A 15 -6.34 1.46 -25.23
CA SER A 15 -5.53 0.70 -26.21
C SER A 15 -4.04 0.71 -25.88
N GLY A 16 -3.49 1.83 -25.47
CA GLY A 16 -2.08 1.97 -25.06
C GLY A 16 -1.64 1.02 -23.93
N VAL A 17 -2.57 0.44 -23.16
CA VAL A 17 -2.24 -0.58 -22.13
C VAL A 17 -1.78 -1.87 -22.80
N ALA A 18 -2.48 -2.32 -23.85
CA ALA A 18 -2.10 -3.52 -24.61
C ALA A 18 -0.74 -3.31 -25.28
N ASP A 19 -0.54 -2.17 -25.93
CA ASP A 19 0.71 -1.82 -26.63
C ASP A 19 1.90 -1.79 -25.65
N ALA A 20 1.71 -1.22 -24.46
CA ALA A 20 2.75 -1.20 -23.43
C ALA A 20 3.11 -2.62 -22.94
N VAL A 21 2.13 -3.52 -22.82
CA VAL A 21 2.37 -4.92 -22.43
C VAL A 21 3.15 -5.66 -23.54
N VAL A 22 2.74 -5.51 -24.78
CA VAL A 22 3.43 -6.11 -25.95
C VAL A 22 4.88 -5.62 -25.99
N ARG A 23 5.11 -4.31 -25.91
CA ARG A 23 6.46 -3.74 -25.86
C ARG A 23 7.27 -4.28 -24.69
N GLY A 24 6.67 -4.41 -23.51
CA GLY A 24 7.34 -4.96 -22.34
C GLY A 24 7.82 -6.39 -22.52
N ILE A 25 7.03 -7.23 -23.21
CA ILE A 25 7.35 -8.63 -23.48
C ILE A 25 8.42 -8.76 -24.56
N SER A 26 8.33 -7.95 -25.62
CA SER A 26 9.17 -8.10 -26.83
C SER A 26 10.51 -7.36 -26.76
N SER A 27 10.64 -6.29 -25.93
CA SER A 27 11.79 -5.38 -26.03
C SER A 27 12.58 -5.23 -24.74
N PHE A 28 12.01 -5.57 -23.56
CA PHE A 28 12.67 -5.32 -22.29
C PHE A 28 13.50 -6.51 -21.80
N GLY A 29 14.73 -6.22 -21.37
CA GLY A 29 15.58 -7.14 -20.65
C GLY A 29 15.37 -7.08 -19.13
N GLY A 30 16.27 -7.72 -18.37
CA GLY A 30 16.23 -7.72 -16.91
C GLY A 30 16.54 -6.33 -16.33
N VAL A 31 15.68 -5.83 -15.44
CA VAL A 31 15.86 -4.53 -14.80
C VAL A 31 17.02 -4.58 -13.79
N GLY A 32 17.98 -3.65 -13.92
CA GLY A 32 19.03 -3.39 -12.93
C GLY A 32 20.17 -4.41 -12.87
N ARG A 33 20.28 -5.34 -13.80
CA ARG A 33 21.34 -6.37 -13.84
C ARG A 33 22.20 -6.40 -15.10
N GLY A 34 21.83 -5.64 -16.13
CA GLY A 34 22.55 -5.59 -17.40
C GLY A 34 22.87 -4.18 -17.82
N VAL A 35 23.95 -4.02 -18.61
CA VAL A 35 24.36 -2.75 -19.20
C VAL A 35 24.02 -2.66 -20.69
N HIS A 36 23.39 -3.70 -21.25
CA HIS A 36 22.98 -3.73 -22.64
C HIS A 36 21.69 -2.91 -22.87
N PRO A 37 21.42 -2.45 -24.11
CA PRO A 37 20.31 -1.52 -24.39
C PRO A 37 18.95 -1.95 -23.86
N ALA A 38 18.57 -3.22 -24.00
CA ALA A 38 17.27 -3.73 -23.52
C ALA A 38 17.10 -3.66 -21.99
N SER A 39 18.17 -3.87 -21.21
CA SER A 39 18.14 -3.71 -19.74
C SER A 39 18.08 -2.25 -19.33
N LEU A 40 18.79 -1.37 -20.03
CA LEU A 40 18.76 0.07 -19.77
C LEU A 40 17.37 0.64 -20.08
N GLU A 41 16.75 0.22 -21.18
CA GLU A 41 15.40 0.63 -21.54
C GLU A 41 14.37 0.15 -20.52
N ALA A 42 14.44 -1.10 -20.08
CA ALA A 42 13.61 -1.62 -19.02
C ALA A 42 13.74 -0.80 -17.71
N GLY A 43 14.97 -0.44 -17.34
CA GLY A 43 15.25 0.42 -16.19
C GLY A 43 14.61 1.80 -16.32
N ARG A 44 14.72 2.43 -17.49
CA ARG A 44 14.07 3.71 -17.79
C ARG A 44 12.55 3.61 -17.71
N ALA A 45 11.95 2.57 -18.29
CA ALA A 45 10.51 2.35 -18.24
C ALA A 45 9.99 2.21 -16.79
N VAL A 46 10.70 1.49 -15.93
CA VAL A 46 10.35 1.38 -14.50
C VAL A 46 10.47 2.73 -13.78
N PHE A 47 11.52 3.50 -14.08
CA PHE A 47 11.70 4.82 -13.47
C PHE A 47 10.59 5.80 -13.91
N GLU A 48 10.25 5.83 -15.19
CA GLU A 48 9.15 6.65 -15.70
C GLU A 48 7.79 6.27 -15.12
N ALA A 49 7.55 4.97 -14.93
CA ALA A 49 6.35 4.50 -14.26
C ALA A 49 6.29 4.99 -12.80
N ARG A 50 7.42 4.92 -12.06
CA ARG A 50 7.51 5.49 -10.70
C ARG A 50 7.26 6.99 -10.70
N ARG A 51 7.84 7.72 -11.65
CA ARG A 51 7.65 9.18 -11.79
C ARG A 51 6.18 9.53 -12.02
N SER A 52 5.50 8.79 -12.90
CA SER A 52 4.09 8.98 -13.21
C SER A 52 3.20 8.70 -11.99
N VAL A 53 3.46 7.61 -11.28
CA VAL A 53 2.75 7.25 -10.05
C VAL A 53 3.01 8.28 -8.94
N ALA A 54 4.26 8.72 -8.75
CA ALA A 54 4.59 9.73 -7.77
C ALA A 54 3.81 11.02 -8.00
N ARG A 55 3.71 11.47 -9.27
CA ARG A 55 2.92 12.63 -9.65
C ARG A 55 1.43 12.43 -9.41
N LEU A 56 0.89 11.27 -9.79
CA LEU A 56 -0.53 10.95 -9.65
C LEU A 56 -0.98 10.93 -8.19
N LEU A 57 -0.14 10.42 -7.30
CA LEU A 57 -0.47 10.21 -5.88
C LEU A 57 0.11 11.29 -4.96
N GLY A 58 0.75 12.34 -5.49
CA GLY A 58 1.39 13.36 -4.68
C GLY A 58 2.53 12.83 -3.81
N ALA A 59 3.22 11.77 -4.25
CA ALA A 59 4.36 11.25 -3.50
C ALA A 59 5.58 12.18 -3.66
N PRO A 60 6.41 12.35 -2.62
CA PRO A 60 7.49 13.35 -2.61
C PRO A 60 8.60 13.07 -3.62
N SER A 61 8.74 11.84 -4.09
CA SER A 61 9.78 11.46 -5.06
C SER A 61 9.45 10.12 -5.74
N PRO A 62 9.87 9.89 -6.99
CA PRO A 62 9.80 8.57 -7.62
C PRO A 62 10.51 7.46 -6.84
N SER A 63 11.52 7.79 -6.03
CA SER A 63 12.21 6.83 -5.17
C SER A 63 11.37 6.33 -4.00
N CYS A 64 10.30 7.05 -3.65
CA CYS A 64 9.32 6.64 -2.63
C CYS A 64 8.28 5.65 -3.18
N VAL A 65 8.26 5.42 -4.49
CA VAL A 65 7.33 4.48 -5.13
C VAL A 65 8.00 3.11 -5.27
N SER A 66 7.37 2.08 -4.73
CA SER A 66 7.77 0.68 -4.89
C SER A 66 6.65 -0.12 -5.53
N PHE A 67 7.00 -1.03 -6.44
CA PHE A 67 6.03 -1.93 -7.06
C PHE A 67 5.98 -3.27 -6.34
N ALA A 68 4.77 -3.71 -6.04
CA ALA A 68 4.45 -5.03 -5.53
C ALA A 68 3.54 -5.77 -6.51
N LEU A 69 3.33 -7.06 -6.30
CA LEU A 69 2.51 -7.88 -7.18
C LEU A 69 1.05 -7.38 -7.25
N ASN A 70 0.50 -6.98 -6.10
CA ASN A 70 -0.85 -6.45 -5.93
C ASN A 70 -0.95 -5.62 -4.63
N ALA A 71 -2.13 -5.01 -4.38
CA ALA A 71 -2.38 -4.24 -3.16
C ALA A 71 -2.22 -5.09 -1.89
N THR A 72 -2.66 -6.35 -1.90
CA THR A 72 -2.52 -7.26 -0.76
C THR A 72 -1.05 -7.44 -0.36
N MET A 73 -0.16 -7.62 -1.35
CA MET A 73 1.27 -7.73 -1.07
C MET A 73 1.86 -6.39 -0.59
N ALA A 74 1.45 -5.27 -1.18
CA ALA A 74 1.88 -3.94 -0.75
C ALA A 74 1.49 -3.68 0.71
N LEU A 75 0.23 -3.95 1.08
CA LEU A 75 -0.28 -3.84 2.45
C LEU A 75 0.48 -4.77 3.40
N ASN A 76 0.69 -6.04 3.04
CA ASN A 76 1.47 -6.97 3.87
C ASN A 76 2.89 -6.45 4.13
N ILE A 77 3.57 -5.91 3.10
CA ILE A 77 4.92 -5.36 3.25
C ILE A 77 4.90 -4.13 4.19
N ALA A 78 3.92 -3.24 4.03
CA ALA A 78 3.81 -2.05 4.86
C ALA A 78 3.47 -2.39 6.33
N LEU A 79 2.43 -3.20 6.53
CA LEU A 79 1.93 -3.55 7.88
C LEU A 79 2.97 -4.34 8.67
N GLN A 80 3.55 -5.40 8.09
CA GLN A 80 4.56 -6.22 8.75
C GLN A 80 5.90 -5.48 8.90
N GLY A 81 6.26 -4.64 7.91
CA GLY A 81 7.53 -3.91 7.93
C GLY A 81 7.57 -2.76 8.95
N LEU A 82 6.42 -2.24 9.36
CA LEU A 82 6.30 -1.14 10.32
C LEU A 82 5.91 -1.61 11.73
N ALA A 83 5.35 -2.80 11.86
CA ALA A 83 5.03 -3.39 13.16
C ALA A 83 6.31 -3.73 13.95
N THR A 84 6.20 -3.65 15.27
CA THR A 84 7.19 -4.15 16.23
C THR A 84 6.48 -5.11 17.19
N PRO A 85 7.14 -6.14 17.72
CA PRO A 85 6.52 -7.06 18.67
C PRO A 85 5.85 -6.31 19.82
N GLY A 86 4.65 -6.73 20.21
CA GLY A 86 3.89 -6.14 21.31
C GLY A 86 3.28 -4.75 21.04
N CYS A 87 3.42 -4.18 19.83
CA CYS A 87 2.87 -2.85 19.54
C CYS A 87 1.34 -2.85 19.40
N THR A 88 0.72 -1.71 19.65
CA THR A 88 -0.69 -1.50 19.37
C THR A 88 -0.89 -1.01 17.94
N LEU A 89 -1.86 -1.59 17.24
CA LEU A 89 -2.24 -1.32 15.86
C LEU A 89 -3.73 -0.97 15.83
N VAL A 90 -4.11 0.02 15.05
CA VAL A 90 -5.51 0.43 14.90
C VAL A 90 -5.94 0.26 13.45
N THR A 91 -7.16 -0.21 13.25
CA THR A 91 -7.82 -0.28 11.94
C THR A 91 -9.30 0.05 12.07
N THR A 92 -10.05 0.00 10.98
CA THR A 92 -11.51 0.23 10.98
C THR A 92 -12.26 -1.03 10.59
N ALA A 93 -13.51 -1.15 11.02
CA ALA A 93 -14.40 -2.24 10.62
C ALA A 93 -14.70 -2.26 9.10
N ALA A 94 -14.48 -1.13 8.39
CA ALA A 94 -14.59 -1.06 6.94
C ALA A 94 -13.36 -1.63 6.20
N SER A 95 -12.30 -1.98 6.90
CA SER A 95 -11.05 -2.41 6.29
C SER A 95 -11.19 -3.74 5.57
N HIS A 96 -10.60 -3.81 4.36
CA HIS A 96 -10.62 -5.02 3.56
C HIS A 96 -9.78 -6.15 4.19
N ASN A 97 -10.07 -7.40 3.84
CA ASN A 97 -9.30 -8.58 4.28
C ASN A 97 -7.79 -8.50 4.01
N SER A 98 -7.36 -7.71 3.03
CA SER A 98 -5.93 -7.43 2.77
C SER A 98 -5.24 -6.66 3.90
N VAL A 99 -6.01 -5.97 4.75
CA VAL A 99 -5.57 -5.30 5.98
C VAL A 99 -5.82 -6.19 7.19
N LEU A 100 -7.03 -6.73 7.33
CA LEU A 100 -7.44 -7.47 8.53
C LEU A 100 -6.63 -8.75 8.75
N ARG A 101 -6.38 -9.54 7.67
CA ARG A 101 -5.63 -10.79 7.80
C ARG A 101 -4.18 -10.59 8.25
N PRO A 102 -3.38 -9.66 7.68
CA PRO A 102 -2.05 -9.37 8.20
C PRO A 102 -2.04 -8.85 9.63
N LEU A 103 -3.03 -8.02 10.02
CA LEU A 103 -3.15 -7.54 11.40
C LEU A 103 -3.46 -8.67 12.39
N ASN A 104 -4.39 -9.57 12.04
CA ASN A 104 -4.67 -10.76 12.85
C ASN A 104 -3.43 -11.64 13.01
N ARG A 105 -2.66 -11.81 11.92
CA ARG A 105 -1.41 -12.55 11.97
C ARG A 105 -0.39 -11.89 12.91
N LEU A 106 -0.25 -10.56 12.88
CA LEU A 106 0.63 -9.82 13.80
C LEU A 106 0.19 -9.95 15.25
N ARG A 107 -1.15 -9.98 15.51
CA ARG A 107 -1.69 -10.27 16.84
C ARG A 107 -1.27 -11.67 17.30
N ASP A 108 -1.42 -12.68 16.45
CA ASP A 108 -1.24 -14.09 16.82
C ASP A 108 0.25 -14.49 16.89
N GLU A 109 1.11 -13.91 16.04
CA GLU A 109 2.52 -14.31 15.92
C GLU A 109 3.52 -13.33 16.59
N SER A 110 3.11 -12.08 16.82
CA SER A 110 3.99 -11.00 17.32
C SER A 110 3.43 -10.28 18.55
N GLU A 111 2.41 -10.85 19.17
CA GLU A 111 1.76 -10.32 20.41
C GLU A 111 1.27 -8.86 20.25
N CYS A 112 1.00 -8.42 19.01
CA CYS A 112 0.48 -7.08 18.77
C CYS A 112 -0.97 -6.97 19.26
N VAL A 113 -1.31 -5.83 19.85
CA VAL A 113 -2.71 -5.50 20.18
C VAL A 113 -3.35 -4.88 18.94
N VAL A 114 -4.44 -5.45 18.43
CA VAL A 114 -5.19 -4.91 17.29
C VAL A 114 -6.53 -4.38 17.77
N LYS A 115 -6.74 -3.07 17.59
CA LYS A 115 -8.00 -2.38 17.89
C LYS A 115 -8.71 -2.05 16.59
N VAL A 116 -10.05 -2.19 16.58
CA VAL A 116 -10.88 -1.98 15.38
C VAL A 116 -11.93 -0.92 15.71
N ALA A 117 -11.81 0.26 15.11
CA ALA A 117 -12.79 1.33 15.26
C ALA A 117 -14.08 1.02 14.47
N SER A 118 -15.21 1.29 15.08
CA SER A 118 -16.53 0.95 14.57
C SER A 118 -16.98 1.88 13.44
N ILE A 119 -17.81 1.34 12.57
CA ILE A 119 -18.58 2.10 11.58
C ILE A 119 -20.00 2.22 12.11
N LYS A 120 -20.52 3.43 12.13
CA LYS A 120 -21.89 3.73 12.59
C LYS A 120 -22.93 3.20 11.59
N PRO A 121 -24.21 3.06 11.99
CA PRO A 121 -25.26 2.59 11.09
C PRO A 121 -25.47 3.47 9.84
N ASP A 122 -25.07 4.74 9.88
CA ASP A 122 -25.10 5.67 8.75
C ASP A 122 -23.92 5.54 7.79
N GLY A 123 -23.03 4.58 8.03
CA GLY A 123 -21.82 4.34 7.23
C GLY A 123 -20.60 5.19 7.64
N SER A 124 -20.75 6.15 8.54
CA SER A 124 -19.63 6.99 9.00
C SER A 124 -18.73 6.27 10.01
N LEU A 125 -17.45 6.66 10.07
CA LEU A 125 -16.54 6.21 11.13
C LEU A 125 -16.96 6.82 12.48
N ASP A 126 -16.92 6.02 13.54
CA ASP A 126 -17.03 6.53 14.90
C ASP A 126 -15.72 7.21 15.31
N PHE A 127 -15.64 8.52 15.07
CA PHE A 127 -14.44 9.30 15.37
C PHE A 127 -14.17 9.43 16.87
N ASP A 128 -15.20 9.38 17.73
CA ASP A 128 -15.02 9.47 19.17
C ASP A 128 -14.37 8.19 19.70
N GLU A 129 -14.84 7.03 19.23
CA GLU A 129 -14.21 5.75 19.53
C GLU A 129 -12.79 5.68 18.97
N TYR A 130 -12.59 6.12 17.73
CA TYR A 130 -11.30 6.14 17.05
C TYR A 130 -10.27 6.99 17.81
N GLU A 131 -10.60 8.22 18.18
CA GLU A 131 -9.70 9.10 18.92
C GLU A 131 -9.43 8.57 20.33
N ARG A 132 -10.42 7.99 21.01
CA ARG A 132 -10.24 7.34 22.30
C ARG A 132 -9.20 6.22 22.24
N MET A 133 -9.30 5.33 21.21
CA MET A 133 -8.33 4.24 21.02
C MET A 133 -6.89 4.74 20.84
N LEU A 134 -6.71 5.89 20.20
CA LEU A 134 -5.41 6.51 19.99
C LEU A 134 -4.89 7.21 21.23
N SER A 135 -5.79 7.83 22.02
CA SER A 135 -5.44 8.55 23.26
C SER A 135 -4.91 7.65 24.37
N GLU A 136 -5.22 6.35 24.34
CA GLU A 136 -4.64 5.37 25.25
C GLU A 136 -3.12 5.20 25.07
N GLY A 137 -2.57 5.72 23.96
CA GLY A 137 -1.15 5.75 23.68
C GLY A 137 -0.58 4.43 23.14
N GLY A 138 0.70 4.47 22.76
CA GLY A 138 1.42 3.28 22.28
C GLY A 138 1.01 2.76 20.91
N VAL A 139 0.15 3.48 20.19
CA VAL A 139 -0.28 3.08 18.83
C VAL A 139 0.86 3.30 17.86
N ARG A 140 1.31 2.22 17.22
CA ARG A 140 2.40 2.26 16.23
C ARG A 140 1.96 2.83 14.90
N TYR A 141 0.80 2.37 14.40
CA TYR A 141 0.18 2.90 13.20
C TYR A 141 -1.33 2.63 13.17
N VAL A 142 -2.00 3.44 12.36
CA VAL A 142 -3.37 3.19 11.89
C VAL A 142 -3.29 2.69 10.45
N ALA A 143 -4.08 1.66 10.11
CA ALA A 143 -4.28 1.21 8.73
C ALA A 143 -5.76 1.29 8.39
N ALA A 144 -6.12 2.10 7.39
CA ALA A 144 -7.52 2.32 7.02
C ALA A 144 -7.74 2.33 5.51
N THR A 145 -8.93 1.91 5.08
CA THR A 145 -9.35 2.00 3.68
C THR A 145 -9.88 3.39 3.38
N HIS A 146 -9.59 3.92 2.18
CA HIS A 146 -10.12 5.20 1.72
C HIS A 146 -11.58 5.08 1.27
N ALA A 147 -11.91 3.97 0.59
CA ALA A 147 -13.29 3.69 0.22
C ALA A 147 -13.59 2.19 0.32
N SER A 148 -14.81 1.89 0.79
CA SER A 148 -15.29 0.52 0.89
C SER A 148 -15.53 -0.10 -0.50
N ASN A 149 -15.03 -1.29 -0.72
CA ASN A 149 -15.33 -2.05 -1.93
C ASN A 149 -16.71 -2.71 -1.91
N LEU A 150 -17.39 -2.70 -0.76
CA LEU A 150 -18.71 -3.31 -0.58
C LEU A 150 -19.84 -2.27 -0.67
N THR A 151 -19.70 -1.17 0.06
CA THR A 151 -20.75 -0.14 0.17
C THR A 151 -20.49 1.06 -0.73
N GLY A 152 -19.22 1.30 -1.13
CA GLY A 152 -18.82 2.48 -1.89
C GLY A 152 -18.61 3.74 -1.03
N ASP A 153 -18.81 3.64 0.27
CA ASP A 153 -18.57 4.76 1.19
C ASP A 153 -17.13 5.23 1.13
N VAL A 154 -16.94 6.55 1.12
CA VAL A 154 -15.63 7.21 1.15
C VAL A 154 -15.44 7.82 2.53
N TYR A 155 -14.32 7.48 3.18
CA TYR A 155 -14.02 7.91 4.53
C TYR A 155 -13.15 9.18 4.56
N ASP A 156 -13.33 10.02 5.58
CA ASP A 156 -12.49 11.20 5.82
C ASP A 156 -11.12 10.78 6.38
N VAL A 157 -10.29 10.27 5.47
CA VAL A 157 -8.95 9.76 5.82
C VAL A 157 -7.97 10.87 6.17
N ALA A 158 -8.21 12.12 5.72
CA ALA A 158 -7.41 13.27 6.11
C ALA A 158 -7.58 13.57 7.61
N ARG A 159 -8.82 13.59 8.09
CA ARG A 159 -9.13 13.72 9.51
C ARG A 159 -8.57 12.55 10.33
N MET A 160 -8.69 11.32 9.80
CA MET A 160 -8.12 10.14 10.46
C MET A 160 -6.61 10.24 10.61
N ALA A 161 -5.89 10.65 9.56
CA ALA A 161 -4.44 10.84 9.58
C ALA A 161 -4.02 11.95 10.56
N GLN A 162 -4.75 13.07 10.57
CA GLN A 162 -4.51 14.17 11.50
C GLN A 162 -4.63 13.71 12.97
N ILE A 163 -5.67 12.95 13.32
CA ILE A 163 -5.86 12.40 14.66
C ILE A 163 -4.75 11.39 14.97
N ALA A 164 -4.40 10.50 14.04
CA ALA A 164 -3.32 9.53 14.23
C ALA A 164 -1.99 10.23 14.54
N HIS A 165 -1.62 11.26 13.77
CA HIS A 165 -0.40 12.03 13.97
C HIS A 165 -0.40 12.82 15.29
N LYS A 166 -1.55 13.38 15.71
CA LYS A 166 -1.71 14.05 17.02
C LYS A 166 -1.31 13.11 18.17
N HIS A 167 -1.55 11.81 18.02
CA HIS A 167 -1.20 10.77 19.00
C HIS A 167 0.09 10.02 18.68
N GLY A 168 0.92 10.51 17.73
CA GLY A 168 2.23 9.94 17.39
C GLY A 168 2.19 8.64 16.58
N ALA A 169 1.04 8.26 16.04
CA ALA A 169 0.88 7.08 15.20
C ALA A 169 1.10 7.39 13.71
N LEU A 170 1.68 6.46 12.94
CA LEU A 170 1.74 6.54 11.48
C LEU A 170 0.37 6.24 10.87
N PHE A 171 0.10 6.76 9.66
CA PHE A 171 -1.13 6.50 8.92
C PHE A 171 -0.85 5.78 7.59
N ILE A 172 -1.37 4.55 7.45
CA ILE A 172 -1.26 3.69 6.27
C ILE A 172 -2.62 3.68 5.56
N LEU A 173 -2.65 4.18 4.33
CA LEU A 173 -3.86 4.29 3.52
C LEU A 173 -3.97 3.13 2.53
N ASP A 174 -5.05 2.36 2.61
CA ASP A 174 -5.47 1.45 1.53
C ASP A 174 -6.31 2.23 0.52
N ALA A 175 -5.68 2.64 -0.57
CA ALA A 175 -6.28 3.36 -1.69
C ALA A 175 -6.62 2.43 -2.88
N ALA A 176 -6.83 1.14 -2.64
CA ALA A 176 -7.09 0.16 -3.71
C ALA A 176 -8.33 0.49 -4.56
N GLN A 177 -9.32 1.19 -3.99
CA GLN A 177 -10.53 1.60 -4.70
C GLN A 177 -10.41 3.03 -5.27
N THR A 178 -9.57 3.88 -4.69
CA THR A 178 -9.60 5.32 -4.97
C THR A 178 -8.43 5.82 -5.81
N ALA A 179 -7.29 5.12 -5.82
CA ALA A 179 -6.15 5.50 -6.66
C ALA A 179 -6.52 5.46 -8.16
N GLY A 180 -6.57 6.63 -8.79
CA GLY A 180 -6.99 6.81 -10.19
C GLY A 180 -8.51 7.00 -10.38
N ALA A 181 -9.33 6.83 -9.34
CA ALA A 181 -10.77 7.08 -9.37
C ALA A 181 -11.13 8.44 -8.74
N LEU A 182 -10.44 8.80 -7.68
CA LEU A 182 -10.61 10.09 -7.00
C LEU A 182 -9.29 10.86 -7.03
N PRO A 183 -9.32 12.20 -6.96
CA PRO A 183 -8.13 12.99 -6.67
C PRO A 183 -7.50 12.49 -5.36
N LEU A 184 -6.20 12.19 -5.40
CA LEU A 184 -5.49 11.67 -4.25
C LEU A 184 -4.11 12.30 -4.18
N SER A 185 -3.86 13.03 -3.11
CA SER A 185 -2.54 13.56 -2.76
C SER A 185 -2.12 12.98 -1.42
N GLN A 186 -1.05 12.22 -1.42
CA GLN A 186 -0.48 11.63 -0.21
C GLN A 186 -0.18 12.71 0.85
N GLU A 187 0.32 13.86 0.40
CA GLU A 187 0.67 14.96 1.28
C GLU A 187 -0.57 15.64 1.90
N GLU A 188 -1.58 15.95 1.08
CA GLU A 188 -2.82 16.59 1.54
C GLU A 188 -3.63 15.68 2.47
N LEU A 189 -3.66 14.37 2.19
CA LEU A 189 -4.31 13.38 3.04
C LEU A 189 -3.52 13.02 4.29
N GLY A 190 -2.28 13.49 4.40
CA GLY A 190 -1.41 13.17 5.53
C GLY A 190 -1.00 11.70 5.63
N ALA A 191 -1.08 10.92 4.55
CA ALA A 191 -0.75 9.50 4.60
C ALA A 191 0.77 9.28 4.58
N ASP A 192 1.31 8.54 5.56
CA ASP A 192 2.73 8.16 5.58
C ASP A 192 3.03 7.07 4.55
N VAL A 193 2.07 6.18 4.32
CA VAL A 193 2.16 5.12 3.31
C VAL A 193 0.83 5.02 2.58
N VAL A 194 0.88 4.99 1.24
CA VAL A 194 -0.28 4.72 0.38
C VAL A 194 -0.09 3.39 -0.32
N CYS A 195 -1.00 2.45 -0.08
CA CYS A 195 -1.06 1.17 -0.78
C CYS A 195 -2.20 1.18 -1.81
N PHE A 196 -1.93 0.77 -3.03
CA PHE A 196 -2.91 0.81 -4.12
C PHE A 196 -2.74 -0.36 -5.08
N THR A 197 -3.69 -0.51 -6.00
CA THR A 197 -3.61 -1.52 -7.07
C THR A 197 -3.76 -0.90 -8.44
N GLY A 198 -3.03 -1.44 -9.42
CA GLY A 198 -3.07 -0.93 -10.79
C GLY A 198 -4.18 -1.49 -11.67
N HIS A 199 -4.77 -2.65 -11.34
CA HIS A 199 -5.74 -3.34 -12.21
C HIS A 199 -7.18 -2.85 -12.08
N LYS A 200 -7.43 -1.92 -11.17
CA LYS A 200 -8.70 -1.21 -11.03
C LYS A 200 -8.62 0.11 -11.82
N SER A 201 -8.80 1.24 -11.19
CA SER A 201 -8.89 2.55 -11.85
C SER A 201 -7.61 3.05 -12.53
N LEU A 202 -6.48 2.34 -12.39
CA LEU A 202 -5.25 2.62 -13.16
C LEU A 202 -5.10 1.72 -14.40
N PHE A 203 -6.13 0.96 -14.76
CA PHE A 203 -6.28 0.19 -16.01
C PHE A 203 -5.20 -0.85 -16.29
N ARG A 204 -4.35 -1.21 -15.34
CA ARG A 204 -3.36 -2.28 -15.52
C ARG A 204 -4.07 -3.61 -15.80
N PRO A 205 -3.50 -4.52 -16.61
CA PRO A 205 -3.99 -5.89 -16.70
C PRO A 205 -4.03 -6.56 -15.32
N ALA A 206 -5.08 -7.30 -15.02
CA ALA A 206 -5.14 -8.09 -13.80
C ALA A 206 -4.02 -9.14 -13.83
N GLY A 207 -3.20 -9.20 -12.77
CA GLY A 207 -2.14 -10.19 -12.67
C GLY A 207 -2.73 -11.57 -12.37
N HIS A 208 -2.51 -12.55 -13.25
CA HIS A 208 -2.74 -13.94 -12.90
C HIS A 208 -1.75 -14.39 -11.83
N ARG A 209 -2.13 -15.43 -11.06
CA ARG A 209 -1.38 -15.98 -9.91
C ARG A 209 0.03 -16.51 -10.22
N ARG A 210 0.54 -16.34 -11.44
CA ARG A 210 1.93 -16.69 -11.79
C ARG A 210 2.74 -15.43 -12.04
N PRO A 211 3.85 -15.22 -11.30
CA PRO A 211 4.77 -14.12 -11.60
C PRO A 211 5.37 -14.38 -12.98
N LEU A 212 5.38 -13.37 -13.85
CA LEU A 212 6.15 -13.37 -15.11
C LEU A 212 7.68 -13.32 -14.86
N TYR A 213 8.11 -13.39 -13.62
CA TYR A 213 9.50 -13.55 -13.21
C TYR A 213 9.60 -14.65 -12.16
N SER A 214 10.14 -15.82 -12.56
CA SER A 214 10.63 -16.81 -11.64
C SER A 214 11.98 -16.38 -11.06
N ALA A 215 11.98 -15.40 -10.16
CA ALA A 215 12.91 -15.41 -9.07
C ALA A 215 12.13 -16.03 -7.92
N ARG A 216 12.38 -17.31 -7.64
CA ARG A 216 11.98 -17.89 -6.37
C ARG A 216 12.55 -16.98 -5.29
N PRO A 217 11.76 -16.21 -4.52
CA PRO A 217 12.28 -15.70 -3.29
C PRO A 217 12.64 -16.94 -2.49
N ARG A 218 13.87 -17.10 -2.08
CA ARG A 218 14.19 -17.98 -0.98
C ARG A 218 13.57 -17.32 0.26
N TYR A 219 12.30 -17.59 0.48
CA TYR A 219 11.72 -17.46 1.80
C TYR A 219 12.35 -18.58 2.62
N SER A 220 13.38 -18.26 3.38
CA SER A 220 13.67 -19.03 4.55
C SER A 220 12.37 -19.00 5.36
N THR A 221 11.82 -20.18 5.58
CA THR A 221 10.68 -20.44 6.44
C THR A 221 10.81 -19.61 7.71
N PHE A 222 9.83 -18.73 7.96
CA PHE A 222 9.65 -18.08 9.23
C PHE A 222 9.24 -19.14 10.26
N GLY A 223 10.23 -19.80 10.81
CA GLY A 223 10.14 -20.74 11.91
C GLY A 223 11.53 -20.84 12.53
N GLY A 224 11.76 -20.14 13.65
CA GLY A 224 13.01 -20.21 14.42
C GLY A 224 13.91 -19.00 14.29
N ARG A 225 13.81 -18.13 15.28
CA ARG A 225 14.81 -17.15 15.76
C ARG A 225 16.01 -16.89 14.82
N ARG A 226 15.87 -15.93 13.93
CA ARG A 226 16.89 -14.94 13.53
C ARG A 226 16.18 -13.83 12.78
N VAL A 227 16.26 -12.62 13.30
CA VAL A 227 15.87 -11.40 12.59
C VAL A 227 16.70 -11.33 11.32
N GLY A 228 16.10 -11.69 10.19
CA GLY A 228 16.72 -11.60 8.88
C GLY A 228 17.09 -10.16 8.58
N LYS A 229 18.27 -9.94 7.99
CA LYS A 229 18.70 -8.63 7.49
C LYS A 229 17.60 -8.03 6.63
N PRO A 230 17.29 -6.73 6.76
CA PRO A 230 16.22 -6.09 5.99
C PRO A 230 16.50 -6.27 4.50
N ILE A 231 15.44 -6.61 3.74
CA ILE A 231 15.47 -6.68 2.28
C ILE A 231 16.01 -5.34 1.77
N ARG A 232 17.08 -5.36 0.94
CA ARG A 232 17.75 -4.13 0.45
C ARG A 232 16.79 -3.13 -0.23
N SER A 233 15.62 -3.57 -0.72
CA SER A 233 14.56 -2.72 -1.24
C SER A 233 13.86 -1.88 -0.16
N MET A 234 13.81 -2.34 1.11
CA MET A 234 13.26 -1.56 2.22
C MET A 234 14.27 -0.54 2.78
N SER A 235 15.58 -0.72 2.56
CA SER A 235 16.57 0.30 2.92
C SER A 235 16.44 1.57 2.07
N ALA A 236 15.95 1.47 0.82
CA ALA A 236 15.67 2.63 -0.03
C ALA A 236 14.48 3.43 0.47
N ILE A 237 13.42 2.75 0.98
CA ILE A 237 12.28 3.43 1.63
C ILE A 237 12.74 4.13 2.92
N ARG A 238 13.69 3.54 3.66
CA ARG A 238 14.24 4.15 4.89
C ARG A 238 15.15 5.36 4.63
N GLY A 239 15.80 5.47 3.49
CA GLY A 239 16.79 6.51 3.21
C GLY A 239 16.19 7.88 2.88
N SER A 240 15.22 7.94 1.98
CA SER A 240 14.65 9.20 1.49
C SER A 240 13.45 9.70 2.31
N CYS A 241 12.67 8.81 2.93
CA CYS A 241 11.58 9.18 3.84
C CYS A 241 12.01 9.45 5.30
N ARG A 242 13.24 9.07 5.70
CA ARG A 242 13.73 9.26 7.09
C ARG A 242 13.79 10.71 7.56
N LYS A 243 13.86 11.69 6.68
CA LYS A 243 13.89 13.09 7.11
C LYS A 243 12.58 13.55 7.75
N ARG A 244 11.42 13.02 7.35
CA ARG A 244 10.13 13.32 8.01
C ARG A 244 9.89 12.47 9.26
N LEU A 245 10.34 11.21 9.28
CA LEU A 245 10.18 10.32 10.44
C LEU A 245 11.04 10.71 11.66
N ARG A 246 12.03 11.63 11.51
CA ARG A 246 12.84 12.15 12.62
C ARG A 246 12.27 13.39 13.30
N GLN A 247 11.23 14.00 12.75
CA GLN A 247 10.58 15.18 13.38
C GLN A 247 9.42 14.80 14.31
N VAL A 248 9.12 13.49 14.45
CA VAL A 248 8.14 12.98 15.41
C VAL A 248 8.91 12.21 16.49
N ARG A 249 9.60 12.95 17.34
CA ARG A 249 10.11 12.54 18.66
C ARG A 249 9.69 13.57 19.70
#